data_3bf526acd529cd8971872d9b7467915e
#
_entry.id   3bf526acd529cd8971872d9b7467915e
#
_cell.length_a   1.000
_cell.length_b   1.000
_cell.length_c   1.000
_cell.angle_alpha   90.00
_cell.angle_beta   90.00
_cell.angle_gamma   90.00
#
_symmetry.space_group_name_H-M   'P 1'
#
loop_
_entity.id
_entity.type
_entity.pdbx_description
1 polymer ?
#
loop_
_entity_poly.entity_id
_entity_poly.type
_entity_poly.pdbx_seq_one_letter_code
_entity_poly.pdbx_strand_id
1 'polypeptide(L)'
;FALLQVRHSHTKIPRLIVVECYMDVIALFQHGVTQAVATLGTATTRDHAELLFRNCADVYFCFDGDRAGRGAAWKAVESVLPRMRDGRQAFFLFLPDGEDPDSLIRKEGQTGFEDRLKNATPLSDFFFAHLSIDVNLSSLDGKARLAEHARPLLTQIPDGAFRDLMLGELDRITNVKLRVDAPATAPRKSTRPQERSLVRAAVALLVQHPAFAEGLQPPWLFATLRQPGIGLLAELITLCRERPALSTAILLEHFEGREEARALHKLATLDFPGEDDALRAEFIDAIRQLDRQTHQQRLDDLLKKQTDTALSVDEKDELRRLLAAKNTPHSPASTD
;
A
#
# COMPACT_ATOMS: atom_id res chain seq x y z
N PHE A 1 -9.06 17.75 -8.03
CA PHE A 1 -9.75 18.63 -9.02
C PHE A 1 -9.27 18.29 -10.43
N ALA A 2 -10.13 18.44 -11.45
CA ALA A 2 -9.87 18.30 -12.89
C ALA A 2 -9.54 16.88 -13.43
N LEU A 3 -9.36 15.85 -12.63
CA LEU A 3 -9.03 14.51 -13.14
C LEU A 3 -10.08 13.97 -14.12
N LEU A 4 -11.35 14.28 -13.91
CA LEU A 4 -12.43 13.89 -14.81
C LEU A 4 -12.29 14.57 -16.18
N GLN A 5 -11.97 15.86 -16.20
CA GLN A 5 -11.71 16.63 -17.42
C GLN A 5 -10.51 16.06 -18.19
N VAL A 6 -9.42 15.75 -17.49
CA VAL A 6 -8.24 15.10 -18.10
C VAL A 6 -8.63 13.78 -18.75
N ARG A 7 -9.45 12.94 -18.07
CA ARG A 7 -9.95 11.67 -18.61
C ARG A 7 -10.85 11.83 -19.83
N HIS A 8 -11.65 12.88 -19.87
CA HIS A 8 -12.50 13.16 -21.05
C HIS A 8 -11.69 13.72 -22.21
N SER A 9 -10.62 14.46 -21.96
CA SER A 9 -9.78 15.07 -23.01
C SER A 9 -8.77 14.11 -23.61
N HIS A 10 -8.51 12.94 -22.99
CA HIS A 10 -7.47 12.02 -23.41
C HIS A 10 -7.98 10.57 -23.43
N THR A 11 -7.89 9.89 -24.56
CA THR A 11 -8.15 8.45 -24.66
C THR A 11 -7.13 7.64 -23.84
N LYS A 12 -5.86 8.10 -23.83
CA LYS A 12 -4.78 7.57 -23.00
C LYS A 12 -4.05 8.77 -22.38
N ILE A 13 -3.98 8.82 -21.06
CA ILE A 13 -3.29 9.88 -20.35
C ILE A 13 -1.79 9.56 -20.34
N PRO A 14 -0.94 10.36 -21.06
CA PRO A 14 0.48 10.07 -21.13
C PRO A 14 1.21 10.35 -19.80
N ARG A 15 0.75 11.35 -19.07
CA ARG A 15 1.28 11.79 -17.78
C ARG A 15 0.21 12.59 -17.03
N LEU A 16 0.40 12.76 -15.71
CA LEU A 16 -0.38 13.73 -14.91
C LEU A 16 0.57 14.75 -14.29
N ILE A 17 0.14 16.02 -14.26
CA ILE A 17 0.85 17.13 -13.62
C ILE A 17 0.03 17.54 -12.42
N VAL A 18 0.59 17.39 -11.23
CA VAL A 18 -0.08 17.70 -9.96
C VAL A 18 0.39 19.07 -9.51
N VAL A 19 -0.54 19.99 -9.33
CA VAL A 19 -0.32 21.34 -8.81
C VAL A 19 -1.12 21.54 -7.52
N GLU A 20 -0.87 22.63 -6.79
CA GLU A 20 -1.50 22.87 -5.50
C GLU A 20 -2.89 23.49 -5.63
N CYS A 21 -3.05 24.45 -6.54
CA CYS A 21 -4.25 25.26 -6.68
C CYS A 21 -5.05 24.92 -7.94
N TYR A 22 -6.38 25.06 -7.86
CA TYR A 22 -7.25 24.90 -9.04
C TYR A 22 -7.05 26.02 -10.08
N MET A 23 -6.58 27.20 -9.66
CA MET A 23 -6.27 28.30 -10.59
C MET A 23 -5.10 27.93 -11.52
N ASP A 24 -4.09 27.25 -10.98
CA ASP A 24 -2.97 26.74 -11.78
C ASP A 24 -3.45 25.77 -12.87
N VAL A 25 -4.38 24.87 -12.49
CA VAL A 25 -4.98 23.93 -13.46
C VAL A 25 -5.68 24.71 -14.59
N ILE A 26 -6.48 25.73 -14.25
CA ILE A 26 -7.20 26.51 -15.25
C ILE A 26 -6.21 27.22 -16.19
N ALA A 27 -5.17 27.86 -15.63
CA ALA A 27 -4.16 28.54 -16.41
C ALA A 27 -3.40 27.60 -17.34
N LEU A 28 -2.97 26.44 -16.84
CA LEU A 28 -2.30 25.41 -17.62
C LEU A 28 -3.19 24.90 -18.77
N PHE A 29 -4.48 24.61 -18.50
CA PHE A 29 -5.43 24.20 -19.53
C PHE A 29 -5.63 25.28 -20.61
N GLN A 30 -5.76 26.56 -20.23
CA GLN A 30 -5.90 27.68 -21.18
C GLN A 30 -4.70 27.81 -22.12
N HIS A 31 -3.52 27.41 -21.67
CA HIS A 31 -2.28 27.44 -22.45
C HIS A 31 -1.91 26.07 -23.10
N GLY A 32 -2.86 25.13 -23.16
CA GLY A 32 -2.69 23.87 -23.85
C GLY A 32 -2.08 22.72 -23.05
N VAL A 33 -1.74 22.92 -21.77
CA VAL A 33 -1.27 21.84 -20.86
C VAL A 33 -2.47 21.20 -20.17
N THR A 34 -3.07 20.24 -20.85
CA THR A 34 -4.39 19.67 -20.46
C THR A 34 -4.30 18.42 -19.56
N GLN A 35 -3.11 18.09 -19.03
CA GLN A 35 -2.88 16.96 -18.13
C GLN A 35 -2.73 17.38 -16.66
N ALA A 36 -3.09 18.64 -16.31
CA ALA A 36 -2.95 19.19 -14.98
C ALA A 36 -4.12 18.79 -14.06
N VAL A 37 -3.82 18.49 -12.81
CA VAL A 37 -4.79 18.21 -11.73
C VAL A 37 -4.34 18.89 -10.44
N ALA A 38 -5.28 19.25 -9.54
CA ALA A 38 -4.94 19.87 -8.26
C ALA A 38 -5.39 19.04 -7.06
N THR A 39 -4.59 19.11 -5.97
CA THR A 39 -4.90 18.50 -4.67
C THR A 39 -5.74 19.41 -3.75
N LEU A 40 -6.01 20.63 -4.16
CA LEU A 40 -6.88 21.63 -3.49
C LEU A 40 -6.46 22.00 -2.07
N GLY A 41 -5.26 22.57 -1.92
CA GLY A 41 -4.80 23.13 -0.66
C GLY A 41 -4.49 22.14 0.44
N THR A 42 -4.46 20.83 0.11
CA THR A 42 -4.03 19.75 1.00
C THR A 42 -2.77 19.08 0.46
N ALA A 43 -1.89 18.64 1.37
CA ALA A 43 -0.75 17.83 0.96
C ALA A 43 -1.23 16.58 0.20
N THR A 44 -0.42 16.12 -0.76
CA THR A 44 -0.69 14.86 -1.46
C THR A 44 -0.81 13.70 -0.47
N THR A 45 -1.94 13.02 -0.47
CA THR A 45 -2.18 11.85 0.40
C THR A 45 -1.84 10.54 -0.33
N ARG A 46 -1.76 9.44 0.41
CA ARG A 46 -1.58 8.09 -0.16
C ARG A 46 -2.70 7.71 -1.12
N ASP A 47 -3.93 8.16 -0.88
CA ASP A 47 -5.08 7.89 -1.74
C ASP A 47 -5.01 8.73 -3.02
N HIS A 48 -4.55 9.99 -2.91
CA HIS A 48 -4.25 10.80 -4.09
C HIS A 48 -3.18 10.13 -4.95
N ALA A 49 -2.08 9.66 -4.37
CA ALA A 49 -1.02 8.95 -5.10
C ALA A 49 -1.55 7.69 -5.81
N GLU A 50 -2.35 6.87 -5.13
CA GLU A 50 -2.97 5.69 -5.74
C GLU A 50 -3.90 6.06 -6.89
N LEU A 51 -4.74 7.10 -6.72
CA LEU A 51 -5.65 7.57 -7.75
C LEU A 51 -4.89 8.07 -8.99
N LEU A 52 -3.80 8.82 -8.80
CA LEU A 52 -2.97 9.32 -9.88
C LEU A 52 -2.35 8.16 -10.68
N PHE A 53 -1.72 7.21 -10.01
CA PHE A 53 -1.08 6.06 -10.64
C PHE A 53 -2.04 5.02 -11.23
N ARG A 54 -3.31 5.04 -10.88
CA ARG A 54 -4.34 4.27 -11.59
C ARG A 54 -4.66 4.84 -12.97
N ASN A 55 -4.39 6.13 -13.19
CA ASN A 55 -4.72 6.81 -14.43
C ASN A 55 -3.52 6.93 -15.38
N CYS A 56 -2.30 7.01 -14.87
CA CYS A 56 -1.11 7.01 -15.71
C CYS A 56 0.13 6.48 -14.95
N ALA A 57 1.18 6.13 -15.68
CA ALA A 57 2.43 5.64 -15.10
C ALA A 57 3.33 6.80 -14.62
N ASP A 58 3.27 7.94 -15.30
CA ASP A 58 4.19 9.07 -15.11
C ASP A 58 3.46 10.25 -14.44
N VAL A 59 3.88 10.59 -13.21
CA VAL A 59 3.28 11.66 -12.43
C VAL A 59 4.33 12.73 -12.11
N TYR A 60 4.04 13.96 -12.47
CA TYR A 60 4.86 15.13 -12.21
C TYR A 60 4.23 15.96 -11.11
N PHE A 61 4.94 16.18 -10.02
CA PHE A 61 4.54 17.05 -8.93
C PHE A 61 5.22 18.40 -9.09
N CYS A 62 4.43 19.45 -9.28
CA CYS A 62 4.91 20.82 -9.49
C CYS A 62 4.69 21.62 -8.19
N PHE A 63 5.76 22.20 -7.68
CA PHE A 63 5.78 22.97 -6.44
C PHE A 63 6.43 24.34 -6.67
N ASP A 64 6.02 25.30 -5.88
CA ASP A 64 6.69 26.59 -5.80
C ASP A 64 8.15 26.41 -5.37
N GLY A 65 9.05 27.26 -5.84
CA GLY A 65 10.49 27.13 -5.59
C GLY A 65 10.93 27.45 -4.16
N ASP A 66 10.02 27.89 -3.31
CA ASP A 66 10.28 28.32 -1.96
C ASP A 66 10.48 27.16 -0.96
N ARG A 67 10.73 27.54 0.31
CA ARG A 67 10.92 26.56 1.39
C ARG A 67 9.64 25.77 1.70
N ALA A 68 8.46 26.37 1.55
CA ALA A 68 7.19 25.71 1.82
C ALA A 68 6.91 24.65 0.75
N GLY A 69 7.12 24.98 -0.54
CA GLY A 69 7.02 24.03 -1.65
C GLY A 69 7.97 22.84 -1.52
N ARG A 70 9.21 23.05 -1.06
CA ARG A 70 10.14 21.93 -0.76
C ARG A 70 9.64 21.04 0.37
N GLY A 71 9.03 21.61 1.41
CA GLY A 71 8.40 20.86 2.49
C GLY A 71 7.17 20.07 2.02
N ALA A 72 6.36 20.65 1.14
CA ALA A 72 5.22 19.99 0.51
C ALA A 72 5.66 18.83 -0.40
N ALA A 73 6.74 19.04 -1.16
CA ALA A 73 7.35 18.01 -1.99
C ALA A 73 7.81 16.79 -1.18
N TRP A 74 8.43 17.01 -0.02
CA TRP A 74 8.84 15.90 0.84
C TRP A 74 7.64 15.10 1.36
N LYS A 75 6.56 15.76 1.79
CA LYS A 75 5.30 15.08 2.17
C LYS A 75 4.70 14.30 1.01
N ALA A 76 4.82 14.82 -0.22
CA ALA A 76 4.39 14.08 -1.41
C ALA A 76 5.26 12.82 -1.62
N VAL A 77 6.58 12.89 -1.43
CA VAL A 77 7.47 11.70 -1.46
C VAL A 77 6.99 10.64 -0.47
N GLU A 78 6.77 10.99 0.79
CA GLU A 78 6.32 10.06 1.84
C GLU A 78 4.98 9.39 1.49
N SER A 79 4.09 10.10 0.79
CA SER A 79 2.79 9.58 0.36
C SER A 79 2.89 8.70 -0.89
N VAL A 80 3.86 9.00 -1.77
CA VAL A 80 4.07 8.31 -3.05
C VAL A 80 4.85 7.01 -2.88
N LEU A 81 5.88 6.98 -2.02
CA LEU A 81 6.75 5.82 -1.82
C LEU A 81 5.99 4.50 -1.64
N PRO A 82 4.94 4.40 -0.78
CA PRO A 82 4.20 3.16 -0.61
C PRO A 82 3.38 2.74 -1.85
N ARG A 83 3.27 3.61 -2.84
CA ARG A 83 2.53 3.40 -4.10
C ARG A 83 3.43 3.21 -5.31
N MET A 84 4.73 3.38 -5.14
CA MET A 84 5.69 3.12 -6.22
C MET A 84 5.79 1.61 -6.49
N ARG A 85 5.64 1.26 -7.76
CA ARG A 85 5.79 -0.11 -8.29
C ARG A 85 6.55 -0.04 -9.60
N ASP A 86 7.06 -1.18 -10.05
CA ASP A 86 7.73 -1.27 -11.33
C ASP A 86 6.83 -0.71 -12.46
N GLY A 87 7.42 0.13 -13.31
CA GLY A 87 6.71 0.83 -14.38
C GLY A 87 6.02 2.15 -13.97
N ARG A 88 6.04 2.55 -12.69
CA ARG A 88 5.58 3.87 -12.24
C ARG A 88 6.76 4.82 -12.08
N GLN A 89 6.58 6.08 -12.47
CA GLN A 89 7.58 7.14 -12.32
C GLN A 89 6.96 8.37 -11.66
N ALA A 90 7.67 8.96 -10.73
CA ALA A 90 7.32 10.23 -10.10
C ALA A 90 8.45 11.23 -10.27
N PHE A 91 8.11 12.46 -10.64
CA PHE A 91 9.03 13.55 -10.89
C PHE A 91 8.64 14.77 -10.09
N PHE A 92 9.61 15.55 -9.67
CA PHE A 92 9.46 16.74 -8.87
C PHE A 92 9.99 17.96 -9.64
N LEU A 93 9.10 18.87 -9.97
CA LEU A 93 9.42 20.16 -10.60
C LEU A 93 9.32 21.25 -9.57
N PHE A 94 10.41 21.95 -9.34
CA PHE A 94 10.43 23.17 -8.51
C PHE A 94 10.52 24.37 -9.44
N LEU A 95 9.57 25.29 -9.27
CA LEU A 95 9.54 26.53 -10.03
C LEU A 95 10.57 27.54 -9.48
N PRO A 96 10.94 28.58 -10.22
CA PRO A 96 11.75 29.67 -9.68
C PRO A 96 11.09 30.35 -8.48
N ASP A 97 11.88 30.93 -7.59
CA ASP A 97 11.38 31.66 -6.43
C ASP A 97 10.40 32.76 -6.86
N GLY A 98 9.20 32.77 -6.25
CA GLY A 98 8.13 33.71 -6.51
C GLY A 98 7.29 33.43 -7.76
N GLU A 99 7.52 32.32 -8.44
CA GLU A 99 6.69 31.84 -9.55
C GLU A 99 5.80 30.68 -9.07
N ASP A 100 4.55 30.71 -9.53
CA ASP A 100 3.61 29.60 -9.48
C ASP A 100 3.31 29.07 -10.90
N PRO A 101 2.60 27.96 -11.08
CA PRO A 101 2.28 27.45 -12.41
C PRO A 101 1.50 28.42 -13.28
N ASP A 102 0.60 29.25 -12.71
CA ASP A 102 -0.18 30.26 -13.44
C ASP A 102 0.73 31.37 -13.98
N SER A 103 1.56 31.97 -13.13
CA SER A 103 2.48 33.04 -13.53
C SER A 103 3.51 32.56 -14.57
N LEU A 104 4.04 31.35 -14.34
CA LEU A 104 5.05 30.78 -15.22
C LEU A 104 4.52 30.44 -16.62
N ILE A 105 3.35 29.83 -16.72
CA ILE A 105 2.77 29.47 -18.02
C ILE A 105 2.40 30.70 -18.83
N ARG A 106 1.95 31.78 -18.19
CA ARG A 106 1.71 33.08 -18.84
C ARG A 106 2.98 33.73 -19.38
N LYS A 107 4.10 33.54 -18.68
CA LYS A 107 5.39 34.14 -18.98
C LYS A 107 6.17 33.37 -20.05
N GLU A 108 6.21 32.07 -19.99
CA GLU A 108 7.04 31.21 -20.82
C GLU A 108 6.24 30.45 -21.91
N GLY A 109 4.92 30.44 -21.78
CA GLY A 109 4.03 29.69 -22.67
C GLY A 109 4.15 28.18 -22.50
N GLN A 110 3.40 27.45 -23.31
CA GLN A 110 3.37 25.98 -23.28
C GLN A 110 4.77 25.36 -23.47
N THR A 111 5.53 25.85 -24.46
CA THR A 111 6.84 25.27 -24.80
C THR A 111 7.83 25.41 -23.64
N GLY A 112 7.88 26.58 -22.99
CA GLY A 112 8.76 26.81 -21.84
C GLY A 112 8.40 25.92 -20.67
N PHE A 113 7.12 25.78 -20.36
CA PHE A 113 6.65 24.90 -19.30
C PHE A 113 6.95 23.42 -19.59
N GLU A 114 6.78 22.97 -20.83
CA GLU A 114 7.14 21.63 -21.28
C GLU A 114 8.64 21.34 -21.14
N ASP A 115 9.48 22.31 -21.46
CA ASP A 115 10.93 22.15 -21.31
C ASP A 115 11.34 22.04 -19.83
N ARG A 116 10.63 22.72 -18.93
CA ARG A 116 10.83 22.52 -17.49
C ARG A 116 10.42 21.13 -17.01
N LEU A 117 9.30 20.61 -17.49
CA LEU A 117 8.87 19.23 -17.17
C LEU A 117 9.89 18.19 -17.61
N LYS A 118 10.56 18.37 -18.76
CA LYS A 118 11.63 17.46 -19.19
C LYS A 118 12.82 17.43 -18.24
N ASN A 119 13.04 18.54 -17.51
CA ASN A 119 14.13 18.69 -16.54
C ASN A 119 13.67 18.45 -15.09
N ALA A 120 12.46 17.94 -14.88
CA ALA A 120 11.97 17.62 -13.55
C ALA A 120 12.82 16.52 -12.88
N THR A 121 13.08 16.67 -11.60
CA THR A 121 13.93 15.77 -10.82
C THR A 121 13.21 14.44 -10.56
N PRO A 122 13.79 13.29 -10.92
CA PRO A 122 13.23 11.98 -10.55
C PRO A 122 13.11 11.80 -9.04
N LEU A 123 12.14 10.99 -8.61
CA LEU A 123 11.91 10.70 -7.19
C LEU A 123 13.17 10.19 -6.49
N SER A 124 13.94 9.29 -7.12
CA SER A 124 15.19 8.75 -6.58
C SER A 124 16.19 9.86 -6.24
N ASP A 125 16.39 10.76 -7.19
CA ASP A 125 17.38 11.83 -7.06
C ASP A 125 16.98 12.85 -5.99
N PHE A 126 15.69 13.23 -6.01
CA PHE A 126 15.15 14.13 -4.98
C PHE A 126 15.18 13.51 -3.58
N PHE A 127 14.85 12.21 -3.47
CA PHE A 127 14.87 11.46 -2.22
C PHE A 127 16.26 11.46 -1.57
N PHE A 128 17.27 11.05 -2.31
CA PHE A 128 18.64 10.98 -1.76
C PHE A 128 19.24 12.37 -1.56
N ALA A 129 18.98 13.32 -2.46
CA ALA A 129 19.43 14.70 -2.28
C ALA A 129 18.86 15.32 -1.00
N HIS A 130 17.55 15.15 -0.75
CA HIS A 130 16.88 15.69 0.45
C HIS A 130 17.44 15.09 1.75
N LEU A 131 17.60 13.77 1.82
CA LEU A 131 18.13 13.10 3.02
C LEU A 131 19.63 13.38 3.26
N SER A 132 20.33 13.88 2.27
CA SER A 132 21.77 14.21 2.36
C SER A 132 22.05 15.66 2.72
N ILE A 133 21.05 16.54 2.84
CA ILE A 133 21.23 18.00 3.03
C ILE A 133 22.15 18.30 4.21
N ASP A 134 21.95 17.68 5.37
CA ASP A 134 22.72 17.94 6.60
C ASP A 134 23.60 16.77 6.99
N VAL A 135 24.03 15.96 6.02
CA VAL A 135 24.78 14.72 6.27
C VAL A 135 26.16 14.78 5.61
N ASN A 136 27.20 14.61 6.41
CA ASN A 136 28.57 14.51 5.90
C ASN A 136 28.84 13.09 5.36
N LEU A 137 28.64 12.90 4.04
CA LEU A 137 28.83 11.61 3.38
C LEU A 137 30.31 11.17 3.26
N SER A 138 31.28 12.00 3.64
CA SER A 138 32.68 11.62 3.69
C SER A 138 33.02 10.86 4.98
N SER A 139 32.20 10.97 6.04
CA SER A 139 32.37 10.29 7.31
C SER A 139 31.55 9.01 7.41
N LEU A 140 32.02 8.03 8.20
CA LEU A 140 31.25 6.81 8.47
C LEU A 140 29.96 7.11 9.24
N ASP A 141 30.01 8.03 10.19
CA ASP A 141 28.84 8.43 11.00
C ASP A 141 27.77 9.08 10.14
N GLY A 142 28.16 9.97 9.20
CA GLY A 142 27.24 10.57 8.25
C GLY A 142 26.58 9.52 7.34
N LYS A 143 27.37 8.60 6.80
CA LYS A 143 26.83 7.49 6.00
C LYS A 143 25.85 6.61 6.79
N ALA A 144 26.17 6.29 8.05
CA ALA A 144 25.30 5.54 8.93
C ALA A 144 23.99 6.29 9.20
N ARG A 145 24.05 7.61 9.43
CA ARG A 145 22.89 8.47 9.63
C ARG A 145 21.99 8.51 8.39
N LEU A 146 22.57 8.64 7.19
CA LEU A 146 21.80 8.56 5.95
C LEU A 146 21.07 7.21 5.83
N ALA A 147 21.78 6.11 6.10
CA ALA A 147 21.19 4.77 6.05
C ALA A 147 20.06 4.58 7.07
N GLU A 148 20.20 5.12 8.28
CA GLU A 148 19.19 5.09 9.33
C GLU A 148 17.90 5.83 8.91
N HIS A 149 18.05 7.03 8.30
CA HIS A 149 16.90 7.81 7.85
C HIS A 149 16.24 7.25 6.58
N ALA A 150 17.04 6.78 5.63
CA ALA A 150 16.52 6.29 4.35
C ALA A 150 15.81 4.92 4.47
N ARG A 151 16.34 4.01 5.27
CA ARG A 151 15.88 2.62 5.33
C ARG A 151 14.39 2.46 5.68
N PRO A 152 13.84 3.14 6.73
CA PRO A 152 12.41 3.04 7.06
C PRO A 152 11.48 3.53 5.94
N LEU A 153 11.94 4.49 5.13
CA LEU A 153 11.20 5.01 3.99
C LEU A 153 11.26 4.05 2.80
N LEU A 154 12.45 3.53 2.49
CA LEU A 154 12.62 2.57 1.39
C LEU A 154 11.89 1.25 1.64
N THR A 155 11.74 0.84 2.89
CA THR A 155 10.95 -0.36 3.25
C THR A 155 9.44 -0.19 3.01
N GLN A 156 8.93 1.04 2.85
CA GLN A 156 7.54 1.29 2.49
C GLN A 156 7.26 1.05 1.00
N ILE A 157 8.29 1.06 0.15
CA ILE A 157 8.15 0.73 -1.27
C ILE A 157 7.79 -0.76 -1.39
N PRO A 158 6.75 -1.12 -2.14
CA PRO A 158 6.40 -2.52 -2.40
C PRO A 158 7.57 -3.32 -3.00
N ASP A 159 7.62 -4.62 -2.74
CA ASP A 159 8.65 -5.49 -3.32
C ASP A 159 8.63 -5.41 -4.86
N GLY A 160 9.82 -5.24 -5.46
CA GLY A 160 10.01 -5.09 -6.90
C GLY A 160 11.36 -4.48 -7.26
N ALA A 161 11.66 -4.42 -8.55
CA ALA A 161 12.94 -3.92 -9.06
C ALA A 161 13.22 -2.47 -8.66
N PHE A 162 12.18 -1.62 -8.59
CA PHE A 162 12.35 -0.23 -8.16
C PHE A 162 12.87 -0.13 -6.72
N ARG A 163 12.31 -0.93 -5.79
CA ARG A 163 12.79 -0.98 -4.41
C ARG A 163 14.23 -1.49 -4.32
N ASP A 164 14.54 -2.56 -5.06
CA ASP A 164 15.89 -3.14 -5.07
C ASP A 164 16.93 -2.14 -5.59
N LEU A 165 16.58 -1.38 -6.64
CA LEU A 165 17.43 -0.31 -7.17
C LEU A 165 17.63 0.82 -6.17
N MET A 166 16.59 1.25 -5.45
CA MET A 166 16.68 2.28 -4.42
C MET A 166 17.56 1.84 -3.24
N LEU A 167 17.45 0.58 -2.82
CA LEU A 167 18.32 0.00 -1.79
C LEU A 167 19.76 -0.12 -2.27
N GLY A 168 19.97 -0.55 -3.52
CA GLY A 168 21.30 -0.62 -4.14
C GLY A 168 21.94 0.77 -4.25
N GLU A 169 21.17 1.81 -4.55
CA GLU A 169 21.66 3.19 -4.57
C GLU A 169 22.05 3.68 -3.16
N LEU A 170 21.26 3.35 -2.13
CA LEU A 170 21.64 3.62 -0.74
C LEU A 170 22.98 2.94 -0.39
N ASP A 171 23.15 1.67 -0.76
CA ASP A 171 24.40 0.92 -0.56
C ASP A 171 25.57 1.56 -1.29
N ARG A 172 25.36 2.06 -2.50
CA ARG A 172 26.38 2.76 -3.31
C ARG A 172 26.81 4.08 -2.64
N ILE A 173 25.85 4.90 -2.18
CA ILE A 173 26.14 6.20 -1.56
C ILE A 173 26.85 6.00 -0.22
N THR A 174 26.38 5.05 0.58
CA THR A 174 26.95 4.81 1.92
C THR A 174 28.22 3.98 1.88
N ASN A 175 28.52 3.32 0.75
CA ASN A 175 29.59 2.34 0.58
C ASN A 175 29.54 1.22 1.64
N VAL A 176 28.37 1.00 2.21
CA VAL A 176 28.06 -0.11 3.09
C VAL A 176 27.30 -1.09 2.20
N LYS A 177 27.94 -2.21 1.84
CA LYS A 177 27.16 -3.37 1.39
C LYS A 177 26.33 -3.75 2.62
N LEU A 178 25.11 -3.22 2.66
CA LEU A 178 24.12 -3.68 3.61
C LEU A 178 23.93 -5.15 3.23
N ARG A 179 24.61 -6.03 3.95
CA ARG A 179 24.15 -7.38 4.05
C ARG A 179 22.70 -7.24 4.50
N VAL A 180 21.78 -7.37 3.54
CA VAL A 180 20.52 -8.03 3.85
C VAL A 180 21.03 -9.38 4.30
N ASP A 181 21.25 -9.51 5.62
CA ASP A 181 21.64 -10.78 6.19
C ASP A 181 20.61 -11.77 5.72
N ALA A 182 20.99 -12.56 4.72
CA ALA A 182 20.41 -13.88 4.60
C ALA A 182 20.57 -14.47 6.00
N PRO A 183 19.49 -14.82 6.69
CA PRO A 183 19.53 -15.16 8.10
C PRO A 183 20.48 -16.34 8.25
N ALA A 184 21.59 -16.10 9.01
CA ALA A 184 22.29 -17.19 9.65
C ALA A 184 21.21 -18.00 10.38
N THR A 185 21.14 -19.26 10.07
CA THR A 185 20.30 -20.30 10.60
C THR A 185 20.06 -20.21 12.11
N ALA A 186 19.10 -19.41 12.50
CA ALA A 186 18.34 -19.50 13.73
C ALA A 186 16.95 -18.93 13.38
N PRO A 187 15.85 -19.56 13.78
CA PRO A 187 14.53 -19.15 13.35
C PRO A 187 14.16 -17.82 14.01
N ARG A 188 14.65 -16.70 13.46
CA ARG A 188 14.09 -15.39 13.74
C ARG A 188 12.79 -15.30 12.94
N LYS A 189 11.69 -15.30 13.67
CA LYS A 189 10.36 -14.91 13.16
C LYS A 189 10.52 -13.67 12.28
N SER A 190 10.29 -13.81 10.98
CA SER A 190 10.30 -12.73 10.02
C SER A 190 9.23 -11.72 10.43
N THR A 191 9.64 -10.59 11.00
CA THR A 191 8.80 -9.40 11.01
C THR A 191 8.87 -8.78 9.61
N ARG A 192 8.09 -9.31 8.67
CA ARG A 192 7.63 -8.56 7.50
C ARG A 192 7.02 -7.25 8.01
N PRO A 193 7.24 -6.08 7.34
CA PRO A 193 6.39 -4.91 7.60
C PRO A 193 4.97 -5.43 7.45
N GLN A 194 4.19 -5.30 8.49
CA GLN A 194 2.84 -5.82 8.57
C GLN A 194 1.99 -5.17 7.45
N GLU A 195 1.92 -5.83 6.27
CA GLU A 195 0.59 -6.05 5.71
C GLU A 195 -0.22 -6.46 6.92
N ARG A 196 -1.24 -5.68 7.28
CA ARG A 196 -2.13 -6.06 8.39
C ARG A 196 -2.51 -7.48 8.06
N SER A 197 -1.92 -8.48 8.75
CA SER A 197 -2.20 -9.88 8.46
C SER A 197 -3.70 -9.97 8.47
N LEU A 198 -4.32 -10.43 7.38
CA LEU A 198 -5.78 -10.53 7.28
C LEU A 198 -6.36 -11.18 8.52
N VAL A 199 -5.65 -12.21 9.03
CA VAL A 199 -5.97 -12.87 10.29
C VAL A 199 -5.94 -11.88 11.45
N ARG A 200 -4.90 -11.06 11.55
CA ARG A 200 -4.76 -10.09 12.64
C ARG A 200 -5.82 -8.98 12.57
N ALA A 201 -6.14 -8.51 11.37
CA ALA A 201 -7.19 -7.52 11.16
C ALA A 201 -8.57 -8.12 11.51
N ALA A 202 -8.87 -9.35 11.05
CA ALA A 202 -10.10 -10.04 11.36
C ALA A 202 -10.24 -10.33 12.87
N VAL A 203 -9.17 -10.76 13.55
CA VAL A 203 -9.16 -10.96 15.02
C VAL A 203 -9.41 -9.65 15.74
N ALA A 204 -8.75 -8.55 15.33
CA ALA A 204 -8.91 -7.25 15.99
C ALA A 204 -10.33 -6.70 15.85
N LEU A 205 -10.90 -6.76 14.64
CA LEU A 205 -12.29 -6.35 14.39
C LEU A 205 -13.29 -7.20 15.18
N LEU A 206 -13.09 -8.52 15.25
CA LEU A 206 -13.98 -9.43 15.97
C LEU A 206 -13.89 -9.23 17.50
N VAL A 207 -12.71 -8.95 18.03
CA VAL A 207 -12.52 -8.66 19.46
C VAL A 207 -13.22 -7.36 19.85
N GLN A 208 -13.21 -6.35 19.00
CA GLN A 208 -13.86 -5.06 19.27
C GLN A 208 -15.37 -5.11 18.99
N HIS A 209 -15.79 -5.88 17.99
CA HIS A 209 -17.20 -6.03 17.57
C HIS A 209 -17.60 -7.52 17.49
N PRO A 210 -17.82 -8.21 18.63
CA PRO A 210 -18.16 -9.64 18.66
C PRO A 210 -19.40 -10.00 17.83
N ALA A 211 -20.34 -9.07 17.68
CA ALA A 211 -21.56 -9.23 16.89
C ALA A 211 -21.30 -9.47 15.38
N PHE A 212 -20.09 -9.13 14.87
CA PHE A 212 -19.76 -9.38 13.45
C PHE A 212 -19.71 -10.87 13.09
N ALA A 213 -19.58 -11.76 14.09
CA ALA A 213 -19.64 -13.20 13.89
C ALA A 213 -21.03 -13.74 13.52
N GLU A 214 -22.11 -13.02 13.81
CA GLU A 214 -23.49 -13.51 13.62
C GLU A 214 -23.84 -13.86 12.17
N GLY A 215 -23.25 -13.14 11.19
CA GLY A 215 -23.48 -13.34 9.76
C GLY A 215 -22.69 -14.51 9.14
N LEU A 216 -21.79 -15.14 9.89
CA LEU A 216 -20.94 -16.21 9.38
C LEU A 216 -21.57 -17.60 9.59
N GLN A 217 -21.40 -18.50 8.61
CA GLN A 217 -21.93 -19.88 8.68
C GLN A 217 -20.76 -20.89 8.60
N PRO A 218 -20.71 -21.93 9.47
CA PRO A 218 -19.75 -23.02 9.35
C PRO A 218 -20.07 -23.90 8.11
N PRO A 219 -19.10 -24.66 7.57
CA PRO A 219 -17.74 -24.84 8.09
C PRO A 219 -16.80 -23.69 7.71
N TRP A 220 -15.81 -23.43 8.60
CA TRP A 220 -14.79 -22.42 8.35
C TRP A 220 -13.74 -22.96 7.38
N LEU A 221 -13.83 -22.61 6.10
CA LEU A 221 -12.88 -23.08 5.09
C LEU A 221 -11.45 -22.63 5.42
N PHE A 222 -11.29 -21.39 5.89
CA PHE A 222 -10.00 -20.84 6.28
C PHE A 222 -9.35 -21.55 7.47
N ALA A 223 -10.09 -22.36 8.26
CA ALA A 223 -9.53 -23.04 9.43
C ALA A 223 -8.37 -24.01 9.10
N THR A 224 -8.29 -24.45 7.83
CA THR A 224 -7.19 -25.31 7.34
C THR A 224 -5.99 -24.54 6.81
N LEU A 225 -6.05 -23.20 6.78
CA LEU A 225 -4.98 -22.34 6.29
C LEU A 225 -3.79 -22.36 7.25
N ARG A 226 -2.58 -22.57 6.73
CA ARG A 226 -1.34 -22.65 7.50
C ARG A 226 -0.76 -21.27 7.78
N GLN A 227 -1.49 -20.45 8.54
CA GLN A 227 -1.05 -19.10 8.95
C GLN A 227 -1.19 -18.94 10.47
N PRO A 228 -0.26 -18.19 11.11
CA PRO A 228 -0.36 -17.89 12.54
C PRO A 228 -1.67 -17.15 12.88
N GLY A 229 -2.34 -17.61 13.94
CA GLY A 229 -3.57 -16.97 14.43
C GLY A 229 -4.88 -17.49 13.81
N ILE A 230 -4.83 -18.36 12.81
CA ILE A 230 -6.04 -18.95 12.19
C ILE A 230 -6.85 -19.76 13.21
N GLY A 231 -6.22 -20.56 14.02
CA GLY A 231 -6.90 -21.33 15.08
C GLY A 231 -7.61 -20.42 16.07
N LEU A 232 -6.93 -19.33 16.48
CA LEU A 232 -7.52 -18.31 17.37
C LEU A 232 -8.72 -17.61 16.72
N LEU A 233 -8.63 -17.25 15.43
CA LEU A 233 -9.75 -16.62 14.72
C LEU A 233 -10.96 -17.54 14.64
N ALA A 234 -10.76 -18.84 14.33
CA ALA A 234 -11.83 -19.82 14.28
C ALA A 234 -12.49 -20.04 15.66
N GLU A 235 -11.68 -20.10 16.73
CA GLU A 235 -12.16 -20.21 18.12
C GLU A 235 -12.98 -18.97 18.52
N LEU A 236 -12.48 -17.76 18.22
CA LEU A 236 -13.18 -16.50 18.51
C LEU A 236 -14.52 -16.42 17.78
N ILE A 237 -14.58 -16.75 16.48
CA ILE A 237 -15.83 -16.75 15.72
C ILE A 237 -16.83 -17.74 16.33
N THR A 238 -16.39 -18.93 16.70
CA THR A 238 -17.24 -19.93 17.32
C THR A 238 -17.79 -19.45 18.66
N LEU A 239 -16.94 -18.91 19.52
CA LEU A 239 -17.32 -18.37 20.83
C LEU A 239 -18.32 -17.20 20.71
N CYS A 240 -18.07 -16.25 19.81
CA CYS A 240 -18.96 -15.10 19.60
C CYS A 240 -20.34 -15.53 19.06
N ARG A 241 -20.41 -16.58 18.22
CA ARG A 241 -21.68 -17.11 17.72
C ARG A 241 -22.47 -17.90 18.75
N GLU A 242 -21.79 -18.66 19.62
CA GLU A 242 -22.43 -19.38 20.72
C GLU A 242 -22.99 -18.45 21.78
N ARG A 243 -22.45 -17.23 21.88
CA ARG A 243 -22.85 -16.23 22.89
C ARG A 243 -23.06 -14.86 22.24
N PRO A 244 -24.20 -14.61 21.59
CA PRO A 244 -24.45 -13.36 20.84
C PRO A 244 -24.35 -12.08 21.65
N ALA A 245 -24.58 -12.14 22.97
CA ALA A 245 -24.48 -11.00 23.90
C ALA A 245 -23.06 -10.82 24.49
N LEU A 246 -22.03 -11.47 23.92
CA LEU A 246 -20.66 -11.40 24.41
C LEU A 246 -20.10 -9.98 24.19
N SER A 247 -19.65 -9.33 25.27
CA SER A 247 -18.92 -8.06 25.17
C SER A 247 -17.41 -8.29 25.01
N THR A 248 -16.70 -7.29 24.48
CA THR A 248 -15.24 -7.29 24.40
C THR A 248 -14.57 -7.62 25.73
N ALA A 249 -15.08 -7.07 26.84
CA ALA A 249 -14.53 -7.30 28.18
C ALA A 249 -14.64 -8.78 28.60
N ILE A 250 -15.81 -9.40 28.42
CA ILE A 250 -16.04 -10.81 28.75
C ILE A 250 -15.24 -11.72 27.83
N LEU A 251 -15.06 -11.33 26.55
CA LEU A 251 -14.25 -12.07 25.61
C LEU A 251 -12.77 -12.04 26.04
N LEU A 252 -12.22 -10.91 26.43
CA LEU A 252 -10.85 -10.80 26.93
C LEU A 252 -10.64 -11.61 28.22
N GLU A 253 -11.60 -11.57 29.16
CA GLU A 253 -11.58 -12.36 30.38
C GLU A 253 -11.56 -13.88 30.10
N HIS A 254 -12.28 -14.33 29.07
CA HIS A 254 -12.28 -15.75 28.65
C HIS A 254 -10.88 -16.27 28.26
N PHE A 255 -10.04 -15.38 27.71
CA PHE A 255 -8.66 -15.71 27.31
C PHE A 255 -7.61 -15.37 28.38
N GLU A 256 -8.02 -14.86 29.56
CA GLU A 256 -7.10 -14.52 30.65
C GLU A 256 -6.28 -15.76 31.07
N GLY A 257 -4.98 -15.55 31.28
CA GLY A 257 -4.05 -16.66 31.62
C GLY A 257 -3.52 -17.48 30.43
N ARG A 258 -4.04 -17.26 29.21
CA ARG A 258 -3.53 -17.92 27.99
C ARG A 258 -2.43 -17.08 27.33
N GLU A 259 -1.61 -17.74 26.48
CA GLU A 259 -0.51 -17.08 25.77
C GLU A 259 -1.01 -15.93 24.88
N GLU A 260 -2.21 -16.07 24.32
CA GLU A 260 -2.83 -15.12 23.41
C GLU A 260 -3.39 -13.86 24.11
N ALA A 261 -3.62 -13.89 25.43
CA ALA A 261 -4.26 -12.81 26.18
C ALA A 261 -3.63 -11.44 25.92
N ARG A 262 -2.30 -11.35 26.03
CA ARG A 262 -1.58 -10.08 25.77
C ARG A 262 -1.76 -9.55 24.34
N ALA A 263 -1.83 -10.44 23.36
CA ALA A 263 -2.05 -10.07 21.97
C ALA A 263 -3.48 -9.57 21.75
N LEU A 264 -4.48 -10.23 22.35
CA LEU A 264 -5.89 -9.83 22.28
C LEU A 264 -6.14 -8.48 22.96
N HIS A 265 -5.58 -8.22 24.14
CA HIS A 265 -5.63 -6.91 24.78
C HIS A 265 -5.05 -5.81 23.89
N LYS A 266 -3.92 -6.04 23.25
CA LYS A 266 -3.31 -5.08 22.31
C LYS A 266 -4.17 -4.87 21.06
N LEU A 267 -4.87 -5.89 20.57
CA LEU A 267 -5.75 -5.80 19.42
C LEU A 267 -7.08 -5.08 19.77
N ALA A 268 -7.56 -5.23 20.99
CA ALA A 268 -8.75 -4.54 21.49
C ALA A 268 -8.57 -3.01 21.58
N THR A 269 -7.33 -2.52 21.68
CA THR A 269 -7.00 -1.09 21.76
C THR A 269 -6.58 -0.47 20.42
N LEU A 270 -6.63 -1.22 19.31
CA LEU A 270 -6.34 -0.65 17.98
C LEU A 270 -7.48 0.26 17.56
N ASP A 271 -7.11 1.41 17.00
CA ASP A 271 -8.09 2.34 16.42
C ASP A 271 -8.39 1.94 14.97
N PHE A 272 -9.68 1.68 14.68
CA PHE A 272 -10.20 1.43 13.34
C PHE A 272 -11.13 2.60 12.98
N PRO A 273 -10.69 3.53 12.12
CA PRO A 273 -11.54 4.63 11.69
C PRO A 273 -12.63 4.09 10.74
N GLY A 274 -13.88 4.33 11.07
CA GLY A 274 -15.03 3.94 10.24
C GLY A 274 -16.31 3.77 11.06
N GLU A 275 -17.44 3.75 10.37
CA GLU A 275 -18.74 3.38 10.96
C GLU A 275 -18.87 1.86 11.03
N ASP A 276 -19.70 1.36 11.96
CA ASP A 276 -19.86 -0.09 12.24
C ASP A 276 -20.16 -0.92 10.96
N ASP A 277 -20.96 -0.38 10.05
CA ASP A 277 -21.30 -1.06 8.79
C ASP A 277 -20.08 -1.22 7.87
N ALA A 278 -19.21 -0.21 7.82
CA ALA A 278 -17.98 -0.27 7.03
C ALA A 278 -16.97 -1.26 7.63
N LEU A 279 -16.83 -1.27 8.95
CA LEU A 279 -15.97 -2.20 9.69
C LEU A 279 -16.47 -3.65 9.56
N ARG A 280 -17.80 -3.84 9.58
CA ARG A 280 -18.42 -5.15 9.32
C ARG A 280 -18.14 -5.64 7.91
N ALA A 281 -18.24 -4.76 6.91
CA ALA A 281 -17.91 -5.09 5.52
C ALA A 281 -16.44 -5.47 5.37
N GLU A 282 -15.51 -4.73 6.02
CA GLU A 282 -14.07 -5.03 6.06
C GLU A 282 -13.80 -6.40 6.69
N PHE A 283 -14.47 -6.73 7.80
CA PHE A 283 -14.36 -8.03 8.45
C PHE A 283 -14.82 -9.17 7.52
N ILE A 284 -15.98 -9.05 6.90
CA ILE A 284 -16.52 -10.07 5.99
C ILE A 284 -15.60 -10.24 4.77
N ASP A 285 -15.05 -9.15 4.23
CA ASP A 285 -14.11 -9.24 3.11
C ASP A 285 -12.79 -9.91 3.51
N ALA A 286 -12.28 -9.65 4.72
CA ALA A 286 -11.12 -10.34 5.26
C ALA A 286 -11.35 -11.85 5.36
N ILE A 287 -12.51 -12.30 5.86
CA ILE A 287 -12.87 -13.72 5.91
C ILE A 287 -12.93 -14.33 4.49
N ARG A 288 -13.57 -13.66 3.54
CA ARG A 288 -13.62 -14.11 2.13
C ARG A 288 -12.23 -14.20 1.49
N GLN A 289 -11.32 -13.31 1.85
CA GLN A 289 -9.94 -13.38 1.36
C GLN A 289 -9.18 -14.55 1.97
N LEU A 290 -9.40 -14.88 3.25
CA LEU A 290 -8.82 -16.05 3.90
C LEU A 290 -9.33 -17.34 3.25
N ASP A 291 -10.61 -17.44 2.92
CA ASP A 291 -11.18 -18.59 2.20
C ASP A 291 -10.53 -18.75 0.81
N ARG A 292 -10.33 -17.65 0.07
CA ARG A 292 -9.62 -17.67 -1.22
C ARG A 292 -8.17 -18.16 -1.07
N GLN A 293 -7.46 -17.73 -0.02
CA GLN A 293 -6.11 -18.20 0.27
C GLN A 293 -6.08 -19.70 0.61
N THR A 294 -7.12 -20.20 1.27
CA THR A 294 -7.26 -21.63 1.56
C THR A 294 -7.40 -22.47 0.28
N HIS A 295 -8.23 -22.01 -0.66
CA HIS A 295 -8.34 -22.66 -1.96
C HIS A 295 -7.02 -22.65 -2.73
N GLN A 296 -6.27 -21.53 -2.69
CA GLN A 296 -4.96 -21.46 -3.33
C GLN A 296 -3.95 -22.39 -2.66
N GLN A 297 -3.89 -22.42 -1.31
CA GLN A 297 -3.04 -23.34 -0.56
C GLN A 297 -3.34 -24.80 -0.92
N ARG A 298 -4.61 -25.15 -1.00
CA ARG A 298 -5.03 -26.52 -1.34
C ARG A 298 -4.67 -26.89 -2.77
N LEU A 299 -4.81 -25.95 -3.72
CA LEU A 299 -4.37 -26.13 -5.10
C LEU A 299 -2.86 -26.39 -5.18
N ASP A 300 -2.06 -25.56 -4.47
CA ASP A 300 -0.60 -25.69 -4.45
C ASP A 300 -0.17 -27.03 -3.80
N ASP A 301 -0.83 -27.46 -2.72
CA ASP A 301 -0.59 -28.75 -2.07
C ASP A 301 -0.88 -29.95 -3.02
N LEU A 302 -2.00 -29.88 -3.77
CA LEU A 302 -2.34 -30.93 -4.73
C LEU A 302 -1.38 -30.96 -5.92
N LEU A 303 -0.97 -29.81 -6.45
CA LEU A 303 0.02 -29.72 -7.52
C LEU A 303 1.38 -30.26 -7.07
N LYS A 304 1.81 -29.92 -5.86
CA LYS A 304 3.04 -30.44 -5.28
C LYS A 304 2.97 -31.95 -5.07
N LYS A 305 1.85 -32.46 -4.56
CA LYS A 305 1.65 -33.88 -4.38
C LYS A 305 1.67 -34.65 -5.72
N GLN A 306 1.13 -34.03 -6.79
CA GLN A 306 1.13 -34.59 -8.14
C GLN A 306 2.54 -34.79 -8.69
N THR A 307 3.52 -33.96 -8.31
CA THR A 307 4.92 -34.10 -8.72
C THR A 307 5.64 -35.21 -7.96
N ASP A 308 5.25 -35.45 -6.69
CA ASP A 308 5.94 -36.41 -5.81
C ASP A 308 5.28 -37.76 -5.77
N THR A 309 3.94 -37.83 -5.97
CA THR A 309 3.15 -39.07 -5.83
C THR A 309 1.88 -38.99 -6.70
N ALA A 310 1.36 -40.13 -7.17
CA ALA A 310 0.10 -40.16 -7.90
C ALA A 310 -1.08 -39.73 -7.02
N LEU A 311 -1.89 -38.77 -7.52
CA LEU A 311 -3.12 -38.32 -6.86
C LEU A 311 -4.20 -39.44 -6.90
N SER A 312 -5.00 -39.54 -5.83
CA SER A 312 -6.22 -40.37 -5.80
C SER A 312 -7.27 -39.82 -6.79
N VAL A 313 -8.32 -40.64 -7.05
CA VAL A 313 -9.41 -40.21 -7.95
C VAL A 313 -10.11 -38.94 -7.40
N ASP A 314 -10.39 -38.93 -6.10
CA ASP A 314 -11.05 -37.79 -5.44
C ASP A 314 -10.17 -36.53 -5.48
N GLU A 315 -8.85 -36.68 -5.28
CA GLU A 315 -7.90 -35.54 -5.36
C GLU A 315 -7.77 -34.98 -6.78
N LYS A 316 -7.86 -35.82 -7.80
CA LYS A 316 -7.88 -35.39 -9.21
C LYS A 316 -9.13 -34.57 -9.53
N ASP A 317 -10.28 -35.03 -9.02
CA ASP A 317 -11.55 -34.31 -9.23
C ASP A 317 -11.59 -33.00 -8.44
N GLU A 318 -11.03 -32.98 -7.23
CA GLU A 318 -10.84 -31.75 -6.45
C GLU A 318 -9.94 -30.75 -7.18
N LEU A 319 -8.79 -31.20 -7.70
CA LEU A 319 -7.86 -30.37 -8.47
C LEU A 319 -8.53 -29.76 -9.70
N ARG A 320 -9.32 -30.54 -10.45
CA ARG A 320 -10.08 -30.03 -11.61
C ARG A 320 -11.09 -28.95 -11.21
N ARG A 321 -11.81 -29.14 -10.10
CA ARG A 321 -12.77 -28.13 -9.58
C ARG A 321 -12.08 -26.83 -9.17
N LEU A 322 -10.95 -26.90 -8.46
CA LEU A 322 -10.18 -25.75 -8.03
C LEU A 322 -9.58 -24.97 -9.22
N LEU A 323 -9.09 -25.66 -10.26
CA LEU A 323 -8.60 -25.04 -11.49
C LEU A 323 -9.72 -24.38 -12.30
N ALA A 324 -10.90 -25.01 -12.36
CA ALA A 324 -12.07 -24.43 -13.03
C ALA A 324 -12.54 -23.13 -12.32
N ALA A 325 -12.59 -23.15 -10.99
CA ALA A 325 -12.95 -21.99 -10.18
C ALA A 325 -11.98 -20.79 -10.35
N LYS A 326 -10.69 -21.06 -10.58
CA LYS A 326 -9.67 -20.03 -10.83
C LYS A 326 -9.84 -19.33 -12.20
N ASN A 327 -10.42 -20.05 -13.19
CA ASN A 327 -10.57 -19.55 -14.57
C ASN A 327 -11.93 -18.88 -14.84
N THR A 328 -12.83 -18.82 -13.87
CA THR A 328 -14.13 -18.18 -14.03
C THR A 328 -13.99 -16.69 -13.67
N PRO A 329 -14.12 -15.75 -14.62
CA PRO A 329 -14.13 -14.31 -14.28
C PRO A 329 -15.39 -14.01 -13.46
N HIS A 330 -15.20 -13.34 -12.32
CA HIS A 330 -16.28 -12.90 -11.44
C HIS A 330 -17.20 -11.94 -12.20
N SER A 331 -18.40 -12.41 -12.54
CA SER A 331 -19.51 -11.52 -12.89
C SER A 331 -20.09 -10.97 -11.59
N PRO A 332 -20.30 -9.64 -11.44
CA PRO A 332 -20.96 -9.10 -10.27
C PRO A 332 -22.40 -9.61 -10.24
N ALA A 333 -22.80 -10.22 -9.13
CA ALA A 333 -24.17 -10.60 -8.88
C ALA A 333 -25.05 -9.35 -8.98
N SER A 334 -25.98 -9.39 -9.94
CA SER A 334 -27.11 -8.47 -10.05
C SER A 334 -27.95 -8.59 -8.77
N THR A 335 -28.06 -7.49 -8.06
CA THR A 335 -29.11 -7.26 -7.06
C THR A 335 -30.45 -7.17 -7.77
N ASP A 336 -31.33 -8.13 -7.52
CA ASP A 336 -32.78 -7.93 -7.52
C ASP A 336 -33.27 -7.68 -6.10
#